data_5b3aa945f747bfe6c96bc54b3707dc2d
#
_entry.id   5b3aa945f747bfe6c96bc54b3707dc2d
#
_cell.length_a   1.000
_cell.length_b   1.000
_cell.length_c   1.000
_cell.angle_alpha   90.00
_cell.angle_beta   90.00
_cell.angle_gamma   90.00
#
_symmetry.space_group_name_H-M   'P 1'
#
loop_
_entity.id
_entity.type
_entity.pdbx_description
1 polymer ?
#
loop_
_entity_poly.entity_id
_entity_poly.type
_entity_poly.pdbx_seq_one_letter_code
_entity_poly.pdbx_strand_id
1 'polypeptide(L)'
;KFKKFLDGVFTTEEQKAKFAAKLASEGNKNDNTMRLLSCIEKSDAEKKIDYLINASRSLSADFITLEEYFRICHVITQSVAEDLQFVADQIAEDKFEYSLSIQGLLAVGLMMQSTYSFDEDGVQKYRFTPLARMVDCYSLSYGNVNRYPNPKDFKLPPAPALVSRTAQEVKVLQEKVSKQPEQKLFSIDELQTPTKNGAINWGYG
;
A
#
# COMPACT_ATOMS: atom_id res chain seq x y z
N LYS A 1 2.00 1.42 12.79
CA LYS A 1 1.90 1.32 11.34
C LYS A 1 3.19 0.78 10.72
N PHE A 2 4.33 1.48 10.90
CA PHE A 2 5.60 1.12 10.28
C PHE A 2 6.09 -0.28 10.67
N LYS A 3 6.06 -0.63 11.98
CA LYS A 3 6.40 -1.97 12.45
C LYS A 3 5.51 -3.03 11.81
N LYS A 4 4.17 -2.84 11.81
CA LYS A 4 3.23 -3.76 11.15
C LYS A 4 3.57 -3.93 9.67
N PHE A 5 3.91 -2.85 8.97
CA PHE A 5 4.29 -2.90 7.56
C PHE A 5 5.56 -3.74 7.36
N LEU A 6 6.63 -3.48 8.10
CA LEU A 6 7.88 -4.23 7.97
C LEU A 6 7.71 -5.71 8.29
N ASP A 7 7.03 -6.03 9.39
CA ASP A 7 6.76 -7.41 9.81
C ASP A 7 5.87 -8.14 8.79
N GLY A 8 4.99 -7.41 8.10
CA GLY A 8 4.09 -7.97 7.10
C GLY A 8 4.71 -8.18 5.73
N VAL A 9 5.60 -7.28 5.28
CA VAL A 9 6.22 -7.40 3.95
C VAL A 9 7.31 -8.45 3.94
N PHE A 10 8.12 -8.52 5.00
CA PHE A 10 9.34 -9.32 5.02
C PHE A 10 9.23 -10.52 5.96
N THR A 11 9.15 -11.71 5.37
CA THR A 11 9.24 -12.96 6.11
C THR A 11 10.67 -13.51 6.12
N THR A 12 11.52 -13.06 5.18
CA THR A 12 12.93 -13.45 5.07
C THR A 12 13.82 -12.25 4.75
N GLU A 13 15.11 -12.32 5.11
CA GLU A 13 16.09 -11.29 4.77
C GLU A 13 16.29 -11.15 3.25
N GLU A 14 16.10 -12.24 2.49
CA GLU A 14 16.15 -12.22 1.03
C GLU A 14 15.04 -11.35 0.44
N GLN A 15 13.80 -11.47 0.93
CA GLN A 15 12.69 -10.64 0.50
C GLN A 15 12.93 -9.16 0.81
N LYS A 16 13.48 -8.88 1.98
CA LYS A 16 13.87 -7.53 2.38
C LYS A 16 14.92 -6.94 1.45
N ALA A 17 15.96 -7.71 1.12
CA ALA A 17 17.00 -7.28 0.20
C ALA A 17 16.45 -7.03 -1.21
N LYS A 18 15.59 -7.90 -1.74
CA LYS A 18 14.92 -7.72 -3.03
C LYS A 18 14.07 -6.45 -3.07
N PHE A 19 13.25 -6.22 -2.06
CA PHE A 19 12.44 -5.02 -1.98
C PHE A 19 13.30 -3.75 -1.92
N ALA A 20 14.34 -3.75 -1.07
CA ALA A 20 15.26 -2.63 -0.98
C ALA A 20 15.99 -2.35 -2.31
N ALA A 21 16.39 -3.40 -3.04
CA ALA A 21 17.00 -3.29 -4.36
C ALA A 21 16.02 -2.69 -5.38
N LYS A 22 14.75 -3.07 -5.35
CA LYS A 22 13.69 -2.50 -6.21
C LYS A 22 13.46 -1.02 -5.94
N LEU A 23 13.38 -0.61 -4.68
CA LEU A 23 13.27 0.80 -4.32
C LEU A 23 14.50 1.64 -4.74
N ALA A 24 15.66 1.00 -4.88
CA ALA A 24 16.90 1.65 -5.29
C ALA A 24 17.13 1.67 -6.81
N SER A 25 16.39 0.85 -7.60
CA SER A 25 16.69 0.58 -9.01
C SER A 25 16.31 1.69 -9.97
N GLU A 26 15.31 2.51 -9.62
CA GLU A 26 14.79 3.57 -10.49
C GLU A 26 14.84 4.91 -9.76
N GLY A 27 15.83 5.72 -10.07
CA GLY A 27 15.95 7.06 -9.54
C GLY A 27 16.62 7.16 -8.17
N ASN A 28 16.23 8.17 -7.40
CA ASN A 28 16.82 8.45 -6.10
C ASN A 28 16.23 7.51 -5.02
N LYS A 29 17.04 6.59 -4.50
CA LYS A 29 16.67 5.67 -3.42
C LYS A 29 16.02 6.40 -2.23
N ASN A 30 16.55 7.55 -1.86
CA ASN A 30 16.02 8.32 -0.74
C ASN A 30 14.60 8.82 -1.02
N ASP A 31 14.32 9.30 -2.23
CA ASP A 31 13.00 9.80 -2.61
C ASP A 31 11.97 8.67 -2.60
N ASN A 32 12.30 7.50 -3.14
CA ASN A 32 11.40 6.35 -3.13
C ASN A 32 11.12 5.86 -1.71
N THR A 33 12.12 5.86 -0.85
CA THR A 33 11.95 5.52 0.57
C THR A 33 11.06 6.54 1.27
N MET A 34 11.27 7.83 1.05
CA MET A 34 10.44 8.89 1.64
C MET A 34 9.00 8.86 1.13
N ARG A 35 8.80 8.56 -0.16
CA ARG A 35 7.45 8.34 -0.73
C ARG A 35 6.73 7.18 -0.03
N LEU A 36 7.42 6.05 0.17
CA LEU A 36 6.86 4.90 0.89
C LEU A 36 6.50 5.25 2.34
N LEU A 37 7.40 5.90 3.06
CA LEU A 37 7.14 6.34 4.43
C LEU A 37 5.91 7.25 4.50
N SER A 38 5.81 8.23 3.58
CA SER A 38 4.64 9.10 3.47
C SER A 38 3.34 8.31 3.21
N CYS A 39 3.38 7.26 2.39
CA CYS A 39 2.21 6.41 2.17
C CYS A 39 1.79 5.67 3.44
N ILE A 40 2.74 5.13 4.20
CA ILE A 40 2.47 4.43 5.48
C ILE A 40 1.89 5.40 6.53
N GLU A 41 2.45 6.60 6.63
CA GLU A 41 1.96 7.63 7.56
C GLU A 41 0.54 8.08 7.24
N LYS A 42 0.25 8.35 5.96
CA LYS A 42 -1.07 8.78 5.47
C LYS A 42 -2.14 7.71 5.54
N SER A 43 -1.77 6.44 5.69
CA SER A 43 -2.75 5.37 5.85
C SER A 43 -3.48 5.49 7.18
N ASP A 44 -4.72 5.93 7.16
CA ASP A 44 -5.57 6.23 8.30
C ASP A 44 -6.21 4.98 8.92
N ALA A 45 -6.34 3.90 8.13
CA ALA A 45 -6.92 2.63 8.53
C ALA A 45 -5.87 1.50 8.54
N GLU A 46 -6.02 0.57 9.48
CA GLU A 46 -5.14 -0.60 9.60
C GLU A 46 -5.16 -1.49 8.36
N LYS A 47 -6.34 -1.63 7.76
CA LYS A 47 -6.56 -2.37 6.53
C LYS A 47 -5.79 -1.81 5.33
N LYS A 48 -5.60 -0.49 5.27
CA LYS A 48 -4.76 0.14 4.24
C LYS A 48 -3.29 -0.27 4.36
N ILE A 49 -2.80 -0.49 5.59
CA ILE A 49 -1.44 -1.04 5.79
C ILE A 49 -1.34 -2.44 5.21
N ASP A 50 -2.35 -3.29 5.39
CA ASP A 50 -2.36 -4.64 4.82
C ASP A 50 -2.36 -4.58 3.27
N TYR A 51 -3.08 -3.64 2.68
CA TYR A 51 -3.05 -3.41 1.24
C TYR A 51 -1.67 -2.94 0.74
N LEU A 52 -1.00 -2.03 1.47
CA LEU A 52 0.37 -1.60 1.14
C LEU A 52 1.37 -2.77 1.27
N ILE A 53 1.21 -3.64 2.27
CA ILE A 53 2.01 -4.86 2.43
C ILE A 53 1.87 -5.76 1.19
N ASN A 54 0.65 -5.99 0.73
CA ASN A 54 0.37 -6.83 -0.42
C ASN A 54 0.96 -6.25 -1.71
N ALA A 55 0.80 -4.93 -1.93
CA ALA A 55 1.43 -4.24 -3.06
C ALA A 55 2.96 -4.37 -3.02
N SER A 56 3.58 -4.25 -1.84
CA SER A 56 5.03 -4.39 -1.67
C SER A 56 5.51 -5.82 -1.95
N ARG A 57 4.71 -6.82 -1.60
CA ARG A 57 4.99 -8.22 -1.97
C ARG A 57 4.90 -8.42 -3.48
N SER A 58 3.92 -7.80 -4.14
CA SER A 58 3.77 -7.84 -5.59
C SER A 58 4.97 -7.21 -6.30
N LEU A 59 5.49 -6.08 -5.80
CA LEU A 59 6.72 -5.47 -6.30
C LEU A 59 7.94 -6.38 -6.12
N SER A 60 8.10 -6.98 -4.93
CA SER A 60 9.22 -7.88 -4.61
C SER A 60 9.21 -9.15 -5.47
N ALA A 61 8.04 -9.59 -5.91
CA ALA A 61 7.85 -10.76 -6.77
C ALA A 61 7.91 -10.44 -8.27
N ASP A 62 8.26 -9.21 -8.67
CA ASP A 62 8.31 -8.76 -10.07
C ASP A 62 6.97 -8.82 -10.82
N PHE A 63 5.85 -8.78 -10.11
CA PHE A 63 4.52 -8.73 -10.74
C PHE A 63 4.14 -7.34 -11.24
N ILE A 64 4.68 -6.31 -10.58
CA ILE A 64 4.45 -4.90 -10.91
C ILE A 64 5.79 -4.15 -10.94
N THR A 65 5.83 -3.10 -11.74
CA THR A 65 6.94 -2.15 -11.79
C THR A 65 6.92 -1.20 -10.57
N LEU A 66 8.01 -0.48 -10.35
CA LEU A 66 8.08 0.52 -9.28
C LEU A 66 7.08 1.67 -9.51
N GLU A 67 6.85 2.06 -10.77
CA GLU A 67 5.86 3.09 -11.11
C GLU A 67 4.44 2.62 -10.76
N GLU A 68 4.07 1.42 -11.17
CA GLU A 68 2.76 0.81 -10.85
C GLU A 68 2.58 0.66 -9.35
N TYR A 69 3.61 0.24 -8.63
CA TYR A 69 3.62 0.16 -7.16
C TYR A 69 3.24 1.50 -6.52
N PHE A 70 3.91 2.59 -6.91
CA PHE A 70 3.59 3.90 -6.34
C PHE A 70 2.23 4.45 -6.79
N ARG A 71 1.73 4.07 -7.96
CA ARG A 71 0.34 4.37 -8.35
C ARG A 71 -0.66 3.66 -7.44
N ILE A 72 -0.43 2.37 -7.16
CA ILE A 72 -1.25 1.59 -6.22
C ILE A 72 -1.19 2.20 -4.82
N CYS A 73 0.00 2.51 -4.31
CA CYS A 73 0.17 3.15 -2.99
C CYS A 73 -0.56 4.50 -2.91
N HIS A 74 -0.50 5.31 -3.97
CA HIS A 74 -1.21 6.58 -4.04
C HIS A 74 -2.72 6.38 -3.93
N VAL A 75 -3.28 5.48 -4.72
CA VAL A 75 -4.70 5.15 -4.68
C VAL A 75 -5.14 4.70 -3.30
N ILE A 76 -4.40 3.76 -2.68
CA ILE A 76 -4.72 3.25 -1.34
C ILE A 76 -4.76 4.37 -0.30
N THR A 77 -3.82 5.30 -0.37
CA THR A 77 -3.72 6.39 0.61
C THR A 77 -4.75 7.49 0.41
N GLN A 78 -5.18 7.73 -0.82
CA GLN A 78 -6.16 8.77 -1.15
C GLN A 78 -7.62 8.30 -1.05
N SER A 79 -7.88 7.00 -1.19
CA SER A 79 -9.23 6.45 -1.09
C SER A 79 -9.67 6.29 0.37
N VAL A 80 -10.96 6.31 0.61
CA VAL A 80 -11.55 5.86 1.88
C VAL A 80 -11.46 4.32 1.95
N ALA A 81 -11.32 3.76 3.15
CA ALA A 81 -11.16 2.31 3.32
C ALA A 81 -12.39 1.52 2.83
N GLU A 82 -13.58 2.09 3.03
CA GLU A 82 -14.85 1.55 2.57
C GLU A 82 -14.96 1.51 1.05
N ASP A 83 -14.45 2.54 0.36
CA ASP A 83 -14.42 2.58 -1.10
C ASP A 83 -13.48 1.50 -1.67
N LEU A 84 -12.33 1.28 -1.04
CA LEU A 84 -11.43 0.18 -1.41
C LEU A 84 -12.08 -1.20 -1.17
N GLN A 85 -12.85 -1.34 -0.08
CA GLN A 85 -13.62 -2.56 0.16
C GLN A 85 -14.69 -2.75 -0.92
N PHE A 86 -15.40 -1.68 -1.31
CA PHE A 86 -16.37 -1.73 -2.40
C PHE A 86 -15.72 -2.22 -3.70
N VAL A 87 -14.52 -1.72 -4.05
CA VAL A 87 -13.77 -2.24 -5.21
C VAL A 87 -13.51 -3.73 -5.04
N ALA A 88 -13.00 -4.14 -3.88
CA ALA A 88 -12.71 -5.53 -3.61
C ALA A 88 -13.94 -6.44 -3.73
N ASP A 89 -15.10 -6.00 -3.33
CA ASP A 89 -16.33 -6.80 -3.34
C ASP A 89 -16.99 -6.83 -4.73
N GLN A 90 -16.90 -5.75 -5.49
CA GLN A 90 -17.70 -5.51 -6.69
C GLN A 90 -16.90 -5.50 -8.00
N ILE A 91 -15.59 -5.78 -7.99
CA ILE A 91 -14.72 -5.65 -9.18
C ILE A 91 -15.18 -6.47 -10.42
N ALA A 92 -15.97 -7.51 -10.18
CA ALA A 92 -16.52 -8.35 -11.24
C ALA A 92 -17.73 -7.73 -11.94
N GLU A 93 -18.35 -6.74 -11.33
CA GLU A 93 -19.52 -6.05 -11.89
C GLU A 93 -19.10 -5.02 -12.92
N ASP A 94 -19.90 -4.84 -13.94
CA ASP A 94 -19.58 -4.00 -15.08
C ASP A 94 -20.31 -2.65 -15.09
N LYS A 95 -21.38 -2.50 -14.31
CA LYS A 95 -22.24 -1.33 -14.36
C LYS A 95 -22.69 -0.88 -12.99
N PHE A 96 -22.50 0.39 -12.70
CA PHE A 96 -22.88 1.01 -11.43
C PHE A 96 -23.67 2.27 -11.67
N GLU A 97 -24.62 2.55 -10.79
CA GLU A 97 -25.27 3.85 -10.67
C GLU A 97 -24.45 4.77 -9.77
N TYR A 98 -24.70 6.08 -9.89
CA TYR A 98 -23.99 7.07 -9.09
C TYR A 98 -24.24 6.87 -7.59
N SER A 99 -23.16 6.93 -6.80
CA SER A 99 -23.16 6.93 -5.34
C SER A 99 -21.95 7.70 -4.80
N LEU A 100 -21.89 7.94 -3.50
CA LEU A 100 -20.74 8.62 -2.88
C LEU A 100 -19.45 7.81 -3.08
N SER A 101 -19.50 6.48 -2.98
CA SER A 101 -18.33 5.64 -3.25
C SER A 101 -17.89 5.75 -4.72
N ILE A 102 -18.83 5.80 -5.66
CA ILE A 102 -18.52 6.02 -7.08
C ILE A 102 -17.81 7.37 -7.27
N GLN A 103 -18.28 8.44 -6.60
CA GLN A 103 -17.63 9.74 -6.67
C GLN A 103 -16.19 9.70 -6.11
N GLY A 104 -15.98 9.07 -4.97
CA GLY A 104 -14.64 8.88 -4.40
C GLY A 104 -13.72 8.11 -5.33
N LEU A 105 -14.21 7.01 -5.91
CA LEU A 105 -13.47 6.18 -6.85
C LEU A 105 -13.18 6.86 -8.19
N LEU A 106 -14.05 7.74 -8.67
CA LEU A 106 -13.78 8.60 -9.83
C LEU A 106 -12.61 9.54 -9.56
N ALA A 107 -12.59 10.17 -8.37
CA ALA A 107 -11.55 11.13 -8.00
C ALA A 107 -10.14 10.51 -7.97
N VAL A 108 -10.02 9.24 -7.65
CA VAL A 108 -8.73 8.50 -7.63
C VAL A 108 -8.49 7.68 -8.90
N GLY A 109 -9.36 7.77 -9.90
CA GLY A 109 -9.21 7.11 -11.19
C GLY A 109 -9.49 5.59 -11.18
N LEU A 110 -10.15 5.07 -10.14
CA LEU A 110 -10.57 3.66 -10.09
C LEU A 110 -11.86 3.39 -10.85
N MET A 111 -12.66 4.42 -11.06
CA MET A 111 -13.86 4.35 -11.89
C MET A 111 -13.82 5.33 -13.04
N MET A 112 -14.60 5.06 -14.05
CA MET A 112 -14.82 5.94 -15.19
C MET A 112 -16.27 5.90 -15.61
N GLN A 113 -16.72 6.99 -16.23
CA GLN A 113 -18.03 7.06 -16.85
C GLN A 113 -18.09 6.14 -18.06
N SER A 114 -19.13 5.34 -18.18
CA SER A 114 -19.35 4.50 -19.34
C SER A 114 -19.92 5.36 -20.48
N THR A 115 -19.19 5.43 -21.59
CA THR A 115 -19.61 6.24 -22.76
C THR A 115 -20.75 5.62 -23.56
N TYR A 116 -21.05 4.33 -23.33
CA TYR A 116 -21.97 3.55 -24.17
C TYR A 116 -23.22 3.04 -23.46
N SER A 117 -23.44 3.41 -22.23
CA SER A 117 -24.63 2.94 -21.52
C SER A 117 -25.33 4.07 -20.78
N PHE A 118 -26.16 4.78 -21.54
CA PHE A 118 -27.42 5.22 -20.95
C PHE A 118 -28.35 4.02 -21.01
N ASP A 119 -28.97 3.67 -19.90
CA ASP A 119 -30.10 2.75 -19.94
C ASP A 119 -31.23 3.39 -20.74
N GLU A 120 -32.27 2.62 -21.06
CA GLU A 120 -33.49 3.11 -21.69
C GLU A 120 -34.07 4.33 -20.96
N ASP A 121 -33.79 4.45 -19.64
CA ASP A 121 -34.19 5.58 -18.78
C ASP A 121 -33.22 6.77 -18.80
N GLY A 122 -32.14 6.74 -19.59
CA GLY A 122 -31.16 7.85 -19.69
C GLY A 122 -30.22 7.97 -18.50
N VAL A 123 -30.14 6.97 -17.62
CA VAL A 123 -29.28 7.01 -16.41
C VAL A 123 -27.83 6.76 -16.76
N GLN A 124 -26.94 7.66 -16.32
CA GLN A 124 -25.49 7.52 -16.51
C GLN A 124 -24.95 6.33 -15.73
N LYS A 125 -24.21 5.46 -16.38
CA LYS A 125 -23.54 4.30 -15.77
C LYS A 125 -22.03 4.51 -15.63
N TYR A 126 -21.45 3.83 -14.66
CA TYR A 126 -20.02 3.85 -14.32
C TYR A 126 -19.45 2.44 -14.37
N ARG A 127 -18.15 2.33 -14.62
CA ARG A 127 -17.42 1.07 -14.66
C ARG A 127 -16.03 1.21 -14.05
N PHE A 128 -15.47 0.10 -13.59
CA PHE A 128 -14.09 0.06 -13.11
C PHE A 128 -13.08 0.28 -14.25
N THR A 129 -12.00 0.97 -13.92
CA THR A 129 -10.87 1.20 -14.83
C THR A 129 -9.90 0.00 -14.80
N PRO A 130 -8.98 -0.12 -15.77
CA PRO A 130 -7.87 -1.07 -15.68
C PRO A 130 -7.02 -0.87 -14.41
N LEU A 131 -6.89 0.37 -13.92
CA LEU A 131 -6.20 0.67 -12.67
C LEU A 131 -6.91 0.02 -11.46
N ALA A 132 -8.24 0.05 -11.40
CA ALA A 132 -8.99 -0.63 -10.33
C ALA A 132 -8.70 -2.14 -10.31
N ARG A 133 -8.67 -2.78 -11.47
CA ARG A 133 -8.34 -4.20 -11.59
C ARG A 133 -6.91 -4.49 -11.14
N MET A 134 -5.96 -3.61 -11.47
CA MET A 134 -4.58 -3.72 -11.02
C MET A 134 -4.47 -3.56 -9.49
N VAL A 135 -5.15 -2.57 -8.90
CA VAL A 135 -5.19 -2.35 -7.44
C VAL A 135 -5.81 -3.56 -6.74
N ASP A 136 -6.93 -4.08 -7.25
CA ASP A 136 -7.55 -5.27 -6.67
C ASP A 136 -6.62 -6.49 -6.73
N CYS A 137 -6.09 -6.81 -7.90
CA CYS A 137 -5.26 -7.99 -8.12
C CYS A 137 -3.99 -7.99 -7.26
N TYR A 138 -3.27 -6.88 -7.23
CA TYR A 138 -1.95 -6.80 -6.61
C TYR A 138 -1.94 -6.27 -5.18
N SER A 139 -3.09 -5.87 -4.65
CA SER A 139 -3.19 -5.29 -3.32
C SER A 139 -4.42 -5.78 -2.54
N LEU A 140 -5.65 -5.43 -2.98
CA LEU A 140 -6.85 -5.68 -2.17
C LEU A 140 -7.16 -7.16 -2.02
N SER A 141 -7.11 -7.91 -3.13
CA SER A 141 -7.41 -9.34 -3.22
C SER A 141 -6.16 -10.20 -3.43
N TYR A 142 -5.01 -9.74 -2.96
CA TYR A 142 -3.73 -10.43 -3.10
C TYR A 142 -3.81 -11.90 -2.69
N GLY A 143 -3.35 -12.79 -3.59
CA GLY A 143 -3.36 -14.24 -3.35
C GLY A 143 -4.68 -14.94 -3.63
N ASN A 144 -5.74 -14.22 -4.05
CA ASN A 144 -7.00 -14.83 -4.47
C ASN A 144 -6.94 -15.24 -5.95
N VAL A 145 -6.35 -16.40 -6.22
CA VAL A 145 -6.14 -16.93 -7.58
C VAL A 145 -7.45 -17.25 -8.33
N ASN A 146 -8.55 -17.43 -7.61
CA ASN A 146 -9.84 -17.76 -8.22
C ASN A 146 -10.56 -16.54 -8.81
N ARG A 147 -10.14 -15.34 -8.44
CA ARG A 147 -10.82 -14.11 -8.84
C ARG A 147 -10.49 -13.68 -10.27
N TYR A 148 -9.31 -14.04 -10.74
CA TYR A 148 -8.83 -13.72 -12.08
C TYR A 148 -8.59 -15.01 -12.88
N PRO A 149 -9.63 -15.57 -13.54
CA PRO A 149 -9.56 -16.88 -14.20
C PRO A 149 -8.63 -16.90 -15.43
N ASN A 150 -8.20 -15.74 -15.90
CA ASN A 150 -7.29 -15.65 -17.05
C ASN A 150 -5.95 -15.04 -16.64
N PRO A 151 -4.96 -15.86 -16.20
CA PRO A 151 -3.65 -15.38 -15.76
C PRO A 151 -2.80 -14.75 -16.88
N LYS A 152 -3.27 -14.75 -18.14
CA LYS A 152 -2.56 -14.12 -19.25
C LYS A 152 -2.58 -12.59 -19.18
N ASP A 153 -3.60 -12.02 -18.52
CA ASP A 153 -3.76 -10.58 -18.41
C ASP A 153 -3.09 -10.01 -17.15
N PHE A 154 -2.86 -10.87 -16.14
CA PHE A 154 -2.20 -10.48 -14.88
C PHE A 154 -1.30 -11.63 -14.42
N LYS A 155 -0.04 -11.35 -14.15
CA LYS A 155 0.83 -12.27 -13.41
C LYS A 155 0.33 -12.35 -11.97
N LEU A 156 -0.55 -13.30 -11.68
CA LEU A 156 -1.05 -13.47 -10.32
C LEU A 156 0.10 -13.76 -9.37
N PRO A 157 0.22 -13.00 -8.25
CA PRO A 157 1.19 -13.34 -7.24
C PRO A 157 0.90 -14.74 -6.68
N PRO A 158 1.93 -15.54 -6.36
CA PRO A 158 1.71 -16.80 -5.69
C PRO A 158 0.96 -16.56 -4.38
N ALA A 159 0.00 -17.43 -4.08
CA ALA A 159 -0.67 -17.39 -2.79
C ALA A 159 0.39 -17.35 -1.68
N PRO A 160 0.23 -16.47 -0.67
CA PRO A 160 1.17 -16.44 0.45
C PRO A 160 1.24 -17.85 1.02
N ALA A 161 2.43 -18.44 1.02
CA ALA A 161 2.64 -19.70 1.71
C ALA A 161 2.20 -19.45 3.16
N LEU A 162 1.19 -20.19 3.61
CA LEU A 162 0.80 -20.22 5.00
C LEU A 162 2.01 -20.74 5.77
N VAL A 163 2.85 -19.83 6.21
CA VAL A 163 3.96 -20.15 7.11
C VAL A 163 3.30 -20.48 8.45
N SER A 164 2.95 -21.76 8.60
CA SER A 164 2.65 -22.31 9.90
C SER A 164 3.94 -22.18 10.71
N ARG A 165 4.13 -21.05 11.38
CA ARG A 165 5.22 -20.90 12.35
C ARG A 165 4.98 -21.95 13.41
N THR A 166 5.81 -22.95 13.46
CA THR A 166 5.76 -23.94 14.52
C THR A 166 5.98 -23.23 15.86
N ALA A 167 5.33 -23.69 16.92
CA ALA A 167 5.45 -23.11 18.25
C ALA A 167 6.92 -23.03 18.74
N GLN A 168 7.82 -23.82 18.15
CA GLN A 168 9.25 -23.77 18.38
C GLN A 168 9.94 -22.54 17.77
N GLU A 169 9.57 -22.14 16.54
CA GLU A 169 10.15 -20.94 15.89
C GLU A 169 9.75 -19.67 16.61
N VAL A 170 8.53 -19.62 17.15
CA VAL A 170 8.06 -18.48 17.96
C VAL A 170 8.86 -18.36 19.25
N LYS A 171 9.17 -19.47 19.93
CA LYS A 171 10.03 -19.47 21.12
C LYS A 171 11.46 -19.00 20.85
N VAL A 172 12.07 -19.45 19.74
CA VAL A 172 13.43 -19.04 19.35
C VAL A 172 13.48 -17.55 19.02
N LEU A 173 12.44 -17.00 18.41
CA LEU A 173 12.35 -15.56 18.13
C LEU A 173 12.18 -14.73 19.42
N GLN A 174 11.37 -15.21 20.36
CA GLN A 174 11.21 -14.57 21.67
C GLN A 174 12.49 -14.57 22.50
N GLU A 175 13.26 -15.67 22.47
CA GLU A 175 14.56 -15.73 23.13
C GLU A 175 15.62 -14.84 22.48
N LYS A 176 15.58 -14.64 21.16
CA LYS A 176 16.49 -13.72 20.46
C LYS A 176 16.19 -12.27 20.74
N VAL A 177 14.91 -11.90 20.87
CA VAL A 177 14.48 -10.54 21.20
C VAL A 177 14.85 -10.18 22.65
N SER A 178 14.74 -11.13 23.59
CA SER A 178 15.10 -10.89 25.01
C SER A 178 16.60 -10.86 25.29
N LYS A 179 17.42 -11.28 24.33
CA LYS A 179 18.90 -11.25 24.47
C LYS A 179 19.58 -10.11 23.71
N GLN A 180 18.83 -9.24 23.01
CA GLN A 180 19.43 -8.03 22.45
C GLN A 180 19.65 -7.02 23.60
N PRO A 181 20.89 -6.49 23.76
CA PRO A 181 21.12 -5.42 24.72
C PRO A 181 20.24 -4.21 24.30
N GLU A 182 19.58 -3.61 25.27
CA GLU A 182 18.81 -2.38 25.07
C GLU A 182 19.69 -1.36 24.33
N GLN A 183 19.47 -1.20 23.04
CA GLN A 183 20.00 -0.05 22.33
C GLN A 183 19.34 1.17 22.97
N LYS A 184 20.16 1.99 23.64
CA LYS A 184 19.74 3.26 24.20
C LYS A 184 18.94 4.01 23.13
N LEU A 185 17.64 4.03 23.30
CA LEU A 185 16.81 5.03 22.64
C LEU A 185 17.38 6.38 23.06
N PHE A 186 17.73 7.20 22.06
CA PHE A 186 18.07 8.60 22.30
C PHE A 186 16.95 9.21 23.13
N SER A 187 17.31 9.71 24.31
CA SER A 187 16.33 10.33 25.19
C SER A 187 15.90 11.63 24.54
N ILE A 188 14.60 11.91 24.59
CA ILE A 188 13.99 13.15 24.07
C ILE A 188 14.60 14.39 24.75
N ASP A 189 15.27 14.23 25.88
CA ASP A 189 15.94 15.30 26.64
C ASP A 189 17.20 15.85 25.97
N GLU A 190 17.82 15.11 25.02
CA GLU A 190 18.99 15.60 24.28
C GLU A 190 18.64 16.58 23.12
N LEU A 191 17.35 16.71 22.78
CA LEU A 191 16.87 17.65 21.76
C LEU A 191 16.44 19.02 22.29
N GLN A 192 16.52 19.25 23.61
CA GLN A 192 16.15 20.51 24.25
C GLN A 192 17.34 21.28 24.83
N THR A 193 18.40 21.45 24.05
CA THR A 193 19.37 22.52 24.37
C THR A 193 18.97 23.80 23.63
N PRO A 194 18.49 24.86 24.32
CA PRO A 194 18.26 26.12 23.64
C PRO A 194 19.63 26.73 23.31
N THR A 195 19.93 26.84 22.02
CA THR A 195 21.02 27.67 21.53
C THR A 195 20.73 29.13 21.93
N LYS A 196 21.42 29.61 22.95
CA LYS A 196 21.53 31.04 23.22
C LYS A 196 22.25 31.68 22.01
N ASN A 197 21.60 32.68 21.46
CA ASN A 197 22.05 33.72 20.54
C ASN A 197 21.41 33.67 19.14
N GLY A 198 20.58 34.68 18.88
CA GLY A 198 20.12 35.05 17.56
C GLY A 198 18.73 35.68 17.55
N ALA A 199 18.64 36.92 18.07
CA ALA A 199 17.46 37.75 17.84
C ALA A 199 17.32 38.02 16.33
N ILE A 200 16.27 37.50 15.69
CA ILE A 200 15.88 37.87 14.33
C ILE A 200 14.90 39.06 14.42
N ASN A 201 15.40 40.19 13.99
CA ASN A 201 14.67 41.44 13.90
C ASN A 201 13.79 41.42 12.64
N TRP A 202 12.45 41.37 12.80
CA TRP A 202 11.50 41.52 11.71
C TRP A 202 11.24 43.03 11.52
N GLY A 203 12.01 43.66 10.64
CA GLY A 203 11.70 45.01 10.18
C GLY A 203 10.55 44.98 9.19
N TYR A 204 9.43 45.61 9.52
CA TYR A 204 8.42 46.05 8.56
C TYR A 204 8.93 47.28 7.81
N GLY A 205 9.00 47.20 6.50
CA GLY A 205 9.13 48.29 5.56
C GLY A 205 8.19 48.02 4.39
#